data_7b8592f774020884e3aaf3f19bb49579
#
_entry.id   7b8592f774020884e3aaf3f19bb49579
#
_cell.length_a   1.000
_cell.length_b   1.000
_cell.length_c   1.000
_cell.angle_alpha   90.00
_cell.angle_beta   90.00
_cell.angle_gamma   90.00
#
_symmetry.space_group_name_H-M   'P 1'
#
loop_
_entity.id
_entity.type
_entity.pdbx_description
1 polymer ?
#
loop_
_entity_poly.entity_id
_entity_poly.type
_entity_poly.pdbx_seq_one_letter_code
_entity_poly.pdbx_strand_id
1 'polypeptide(L)'
;MTPESEQIAEHLRLPFIHDIAAGLGLEMASSPLNLSFVYALVCSILVWLFIWHTRWGYAIRTVGANAVAATYAGIEPGRYIIMAMMISGALSAFMALNEVMGVQHRLLIDFTAGYGFVGIAVALMGRNHPFGIFLAALLFGMLYQGGAELSFEIPTISNDMVVVIQGLVILFTGAMEHMFRPRVTRIYTAWHLRRRAQEAA
;
A
#
# COMPACT_ATOMS: atom_id res chain seq x y z
N MET A 1 -11.25 -1.70 -31.47
CA MET A 1 -11.29 -2.88 -30.58
C MET A 1 -9.92 -2.92 -29.89
N THR A 2 -9.90 -2.79 -28.58
CA THR A 2 -8.67 -3.00 -27.80
C THR A 2 -8.34 -4.50 -27.84
N PRO A 3 -7.11 -4.91 -28.13
CA PRO A 3 -6.74 -6.32 -28.12
C PRO A 3 -6.87 -6.85 -26.67
N GLU A 4 -7.70 -7.87 -26.52
CA GLU A 4 -8.02 -8.50 -25.25
C GLU A 4 -7.75 -10.00 -25.35
N SER A 5 -7.33 -10.63 -24.24
CA SER A 5 -7.27 -12.10 -24.20
C SER A 5 -8.68 -12.71 -24.07
N GLU A 6 -8.80 -14.01 -24.32
CA GLU A 6 -9.99 -14.75 -23.95
C GLU A 6 -10.27 -14.65 -22.45
N GLN A 7 -11.54 -14.77 -22.08
CA GLN A 7 -11.94 -14.73 -20.66
C GLN A 7 -11.37 -15.95 -19.91
N ILE A 8 -10.92 -15.70 -18.70
CA ILE A 8 -10.43 -16.75 -17.80
C ILE A 8 -11.61 -17.62 -17.38
N ALA A 9 -11.39 -18.94 -17.41
CA ALA A 9 -12.39 -19.93 -17.00
C ALA A 9 -12.92 -19.63 -15.57
N GLU A 10 -14.22 -19.84 -15.36
CA GLU A 10 -14.88 -19.47 -14.10
C GLU A 10 -14.23 -20.06 -12.84
N HIS A 11 -13.73 -21.29 -12.95
CA HIS A 11 -13.07 -21.97 -11.82
C HIS A 11 -11.71 -21.37 -11.41
N LEU A 12 -11.13 -20.48 -12.22
CA LEU A 12 -9.89 -19.77 -11.93
C LEU A 12 -10.14 -18.32 -11.46
N ARG A 13 -11.38 -17.87 -11.42
CA ARG A 13 -11.73 -16.54 -10.89
C ARG A 13 -11.64 -16.54 -9.38
N LEU A 14 -11.20 -15.42 -8.82
CA LEU A 14 -11.20 -15.25 -7.37
C LEU A 14 -12.64 -15.15 -6.86
N PRO A 15 -13.03 -15.97 -5.88
CA PRO A 15 -14.39 -15.92 -5.34
C PRO A 15 -14.61 -14.58 -4.60
N PHE A 16 -15.83 -14.08 -4.67
CA PHE A 16 -16.23 -12.91 -3.90
C PHE A 16 -16.43 -13.29 -2.43
N ILE A 17 -16.21 -12.32 -1.56
CA ILE A 17 -16.36 -12.54 -0.10
C ILE A 17 -17.80 -12.85 0.26
N HIS A 18 -18.79 -12.26 -0.44
CA HIS A 18 -20.20 -12.54 -0.18
C HIS A 18 -20.59 -13.98 -0.53
N ASP A 19 -19.99 -14.61 -1.55
CA ASP A 19 -20.23 -16.01 -1.89
C ASP A 19 -19.69 -16.94 -0.79
N ILE A 20 -18.52 -16.63 -0.26
CA ILE A 20 -17.91 -17.38 0.85
C ILE A 20 -18.74 -17.21 2.13
N ALA A 21 -19.19 -15.99 2.41
CA ALA A 21 -20.04 -15.69 3.57
C ALA A 21 -21.41 -16.39 3.48
N ALA A 22 -22.02 -16.44 2.29
CA ALA A 22 -23.25 -17.16 2.04
C ALA A 22 -23.08 -18.67 2.30
N GLY A 23 -21.93 -19.26 1.92
CA GLY A 23 -21.57 -20.64 2.23
C GLY A 23 -21.43 -20.92 3.73
N LEU A 24 -21.15 -19.89 4.55
CA LEU A 24 -21.07 -19.95 6.02
C LEU A 24 -22.39 -19.56 6.72
N GLY A 25 -23.46 -19.31 5.95
CA GLY A 25 -24.77 -18.94 6.49
C GLY A 25 -24.90 -17.46 6.90
N LEU A 26 -23.98 -16.60 6.47
CA LEU A 26 -24.03 -15.15 6.71
C LEU A 26 -24.55 -14.46 5.44
N GLU A 27 -25.74 -13.91 5.49
CA GLU A 27 -26.30 -13.11 4.40
C GLU A 27 -25.62 -11.73 4.41
N MET A 28 -24.71 -11.50 3.49
CA MET A 28 -24.10 -10.20 3.24
C MET A 28 -24.63 -9.59 1.94
N ALA A 29 -24.79 -8.27 1.91
CA ALA A 29 -25.11 -7.57 0.67
C ALA A 29 -24.04 -7.86 -0.40
N SER A 30 -24.44 -7.94 -1.67
CA SER A 30 -23.52 -8.14 -2.79
C SER A 30 -22.47 -7.04 -2.79
N SER A 31 -21.22 -7.42 -2.63
CA SER A 31 -20.08 -6.51 -2.58
C SER A 31 -19.04 -6.94 -3.62
N PRO A 32 -18.39 -6.00 -4.32
CA PRO A 32 -17.29 -6.30 -5.23
C PRO A 32 -16.02 -6.76 -4.51
N LEU A 33 -16.06 -6.89 -3.19
CA LEU A 33 -14.95 -7.37 -2.37
C LEU A 33 -14.67 -8.84 -2.69
N ASN A 34 -13.46 -9.09 -3.17
CA ASN A 34 -12.98 -10.43 -3.50
C ASN A 34 -11.95 -10.94 -2.48
N LEU A 35 -11.55 -12.18 -2.59
CA LEU A 35 -10.61 -12.83 -1.68
C LEU A 35 -9.23 -12.14 -1.65
N SER A 36 -8.88 -11.33 -2.67
CA SER A 36 -7.61 -10.60 -2.73
C SER A 36 -7.43 -9.61 -1.57
N PHE A 37 -8.52 -9.06 -1.02
CA PHE A 37 -8.45 -8.19 0.16
C PHE A 37 -7.90 -8.93 1.38
N VAL A 38 -8.32 -10.18 1.58
CA VAL A 38 -7.81 -11.03 2.67
C VAL A 38 -6.33 -11.34 2.45
N TYR A 39 -5.94 -11.66 1.20
CA TYR A 39 -4.52 -11.85 0.85
C TYR A 39 -3.69 -10.59 1.11
N ALA A 40 -4.20 -9.41 0.76
CA ALA A 40 -3.50 -8.15 1.02
C ALA A 40 -3.27 -7.91 2.53
N LEU A 41 -4.27 -8.21 3.36
CA LEU A 41 -4.17 -8.16 4.82
C LEU A 41 -3.11 -9.14 5.35
N VAL A 42 -3.18 -10.39 4.93
CA VAL A 42 -2.21 -11.43 5.32
C VAL A 42 -0.80 -11.04 4.86
N CYS A 43 -0.61 -10.60 3.62
CA CYS A 43 0.68 -10.13 3.10
C CYS A 43 1.20 -8.93 3.90
N SER A 44 0.34 -7.97 4.28
CA SER A 44 0.73 -6.82 5.10
C SER A 44 1.27 -7.26 6.48
N ILE A 45 0.60 -8.22 7.12
CA ILE A 45 1.04 -8.79 8.40
C ILE A 45 2.36 -9.57 8.23
N LEU A 46 2.48 -10.39 7.18
CA LEU A 46 3.69 -11.15 6.90
C LEU A 46 4.90 -10.24 6.63
N VAL A 47 4.71 -9.19 5.84
CA VAL A 47 5.76 -8.17 5.59
C VAL A 47 6.14 -7.46 6.87
N TRP A 48 5.17 -7.12 7.72
CA TRP A 48 5.45 -6.53 9.03
C TRP A 48 6.29 -7.46 9.91
N LEU A 49 5.88 -8.71 10.06
CA LEU A 49 6.63 -9.73 10.80
C LEU A 49 8.04 -9.91 10.22
N PHE A 50 8.15 -10.02 8.90
CA PHE A 50 9.43 -10.19 8.23
C PHE A 50 10.37 -9.01 8.48
N ILE A 51 9.92 -7.79 8.25
CA ILE A 51 10.77 -6.60 8.36
C ILE A 51 11.14 -6.28 9.81
N TRP A 52 10.20 -6.46 10.76
CA TRP A 52 10.42 -6.01 12.14
C TRP A 52 10.87 -7.13 13.09
N HIS A 53 10.56 -8.39 12.81
CA HIS A 53 10.82 -9.51 13.73
C HIS A 53 11.85 -10.52 13.20
N THR A 54 12.46 -10.31 12.02
CA THR A 54 13.47 -11.23 11.49
C THR A 54 14.85 -10.59 11.37
N ARG A 55 15.90 -11.44 11.41
CA ARG A 55 17.28 -11.00 11.16
C ARG A 55 17.47 -10.43 9.76
N TRP A 56 16.78 -10.97 8.76
CA TRP A 56 16.83 -10.49 7.39
C TRP A 56 16.20 -9.12 7.24
N GLY A 57 15.06 -8.88 7.90
CA GLY A 57 14.42 -7.57 7.94
C GLY A 57 15.29 -6.51 8.64
N TYR A 58 15.98 -6.90 9.72
CA TYR A 58 16.97 -6.03 10.35
C TYR A 58 18.09 -5.64 9.38
N ALA A 59 18.68 -6.62 8.67
CA ALA A 59 19.74 -6.37 7.70
C ALA A 59 19.28 -5.48 6.54
N ILE A 60 18.08 -5.72 5.99
CA ILE A 60 17.48 -4.88 4.94
C ILE A 60 17.34 -3.43 5.43
N ARG A 61 16.82 -3.20 6.63
CA ARG A 61 16.66 -1.86 7.20
C ARG A 61 18.00 -1.17 7.45
N THR A 62 19.01 -1.92 7.91
CA THR A 62 20.36 -1.39 8.13
C THR A 62 21.01 -0.98 6.82
N VAL A 63 20.91 -1.80 5.78
CA VAL A 63 21.39 -1.47 4.42
C VAL A 63 20.65 -0.26 3.86
N GLY A 64 19.32 -0.18 4.04
CA GLY A 64 18.51 0.94 3.60
C GLY A 64 18.84 2.26 4.32
N ALA A 65 19.27 2.20 5.59
CA ALA A 65 19.67 3.38 6.35
C ALA A 65 21.07 3.87 5.94
N ASN A 66 22.05 2.97 5.84
CA ASN A 66 23.41 3.28 5.39
C ASN A 66 24.14 2.00 4.97
N ALA A 67 24.33 1.83 3.66
CA ALA A 67 24.99 0.65 3.11
C ALA A 67 26.45 0.51 3.55
N VAL A 68 27.17 1.64 3.73
CA VAL A 68 28.58 1.63 4.19
C VAL A 68 28.66 1.14 5.64
N ALA A 69 27.79 1.67 6.52
CA ALA A 69 27.73 1.23 7.91
C ALA A 69 27.35 -0.24 8.04
N ALA A 70 26.45 -0.72 7.17
CA ALA A 70 26.06 -2.13 7.11
C ALA A 70 27.26 -3.05 6.81
N THR A 71 28.15 -2.65 5.89
CA THR A 71 29.37 -3.40 5.56
C THR A 71 30.30 -3.52 6.76
N TYR A 72 30.47 -2.46 7.55
CA TYR A 72 31.25 -2.52 8.78
C TYR A 72 30.64 -3.45 9.85
N ALA A 73 29.32 -3.62 9.82
CA ALA A 73 28.63 -4.58 10.68
C ALA A 73 28.62 -6.03 10.12
N GLY A 74 29.37 -6.30 9.05
CA GLY A 74 29.44 -7.62 8.41
C GLY A 74 28.21 -8.00 7.57
N ILE A 75 27.38 -7.02 7.22
CA ILE A 75 26.21 -7.21 6.36
C ILE A 75 26.60 -6.88 4.92
N GLU A 76 26.42 -7.81 4.00
CA GLU A 76 26.71 -7.64 2.58
C GLU A 76 25.56 -6.94 1.85
N PRO A 77 25.68 -5.63 1.47
CA PRO A 77 24.57 -4.86 0.95
C PRO A 77 23.94 -5.44 -0.33
N GLY A 78 24.78 -5.93 -1.26
CA GLY A 78 24.31 -6.45 -2.55
C GLY A 78 23.31 -7.60 -2.40
N ARG A 79 23.59 -8.53 -1.50
CA ARG A 79 22.71 -9.68 -1.24
C ARG A 79 21.33 -9.25 -0.72
N TYR A 80 21.30 -8.29 0.20
CA TYR A 80 20.04 -7.82 0.80
C TYR A 80 19.24 -6.91 -0.14
N ILE A 81 19.89 -6.17 -1.03
CA ILE A 81 19.23 -5.41 -2.08
C ILE A 81 18.52 -6.37 -3.05
N ILE A 82 19.22 -7.41 -3.53
CA ILE A 82 18.62 -8.42 -4.42
C ILE A 82 17.43 -9.09 -3.74
N MET A 83 17.58 -9.49 -2.46
CA MET A 83 16.48 -10.11 -1.71
C MET A 83 15.28 -9.18 -1.56
N ALA A 84 15.49 -7.91 -1.27
CA ALA A 84 14.42 -6.91 -1.19
C ALA A 84 13.70 -6.74 -2.54
N MET A 85 14.45 -6.71 -3.65
CA MET A 85 13.87 -6.61 -4.99
C MET A 85 13.06 -7.87 -5.36
N MET A 86 13.54 -9.06 -5.01
CA MET A 86 12.80 -10.30 -5.25
C MET A 86 11.48 -10.33 -4.47
N ILE A 87 11.49 -9.95 -3.19
CA ILE A 87 10.28 -9.86 -2.37
C ILE A 87 9.30 -8.83 -2.94
N SER A 88 9.80 -7.67 -3.34
CA SER A 88 8.98 -6.62 -3.99
C SER A 88 8.34 -7.11 -5.28
N GLY A 89 9.10 -7.81 -6.13
CA GLY A 89 8.57 -8.43 -7.35
C GLY A 89 7.50 -9.48 -7.07
N ALA A 90 7.71 -10.33 -6.07
CA ALA A 90 6.72 -11.32 -5.65
C ALA A 90 5.43 -10.66 -5.13
N LEU A 91 5.54 -9.58 -4.35
CA LEU A 91 4.37 -8.83 -3.87
C LEU A 91 3.63 -8.12 -5.01
N SER A 92 4.33 -7.61 -6.01
CA SER A 92 3.67 -6.99 -7.17
C SER A 92 2.87 -7.99 -8.00
N ALA A 93 3.23 -9.27 -8.00
CA ALA A 93 2.45 -10.31 -8.66
C ALA A 93 1.04 -10.48 -8.07
N PHE A 94 0.85 -10.22 -6.78
CA PHE A 94 -0.48 -10.25 -6.16
C PHE A 94 -1.42 -9.16 -6.71
N MET A 95 -0.88 -8.00 -7.08
CA MET A 95 -1.64 -6.96 -7.78
C MET A 95 -2.13 -7.48 -9.14
N ALA A 96 -1.25 -8.11 -9.91
CA ALA A 96 -1.62 -8.68 -11.19
C ALA A 96 -2.66 -9.81 -11.05
N LEU A 97 -2.53 -10.66 -10.03
CA LEU A 97 -3.53 -11.69 -9.73
C LEU A 97 -4.90 -11.08 -9.40
N ASN A 98 -4.93 -10.03 -8.57
CA ASN A 98 -6.18 -9.34 -8.26
C ASN A 98 -6.82 -8.74 -9.52
N GLU A 99 -6.06 -8.02 -10.34
CA GLU A 99 -6.58 -7.34 -11.51
C GLU A 99 -7.10 -8.34 -12.56
N VAL A 100 -6.31 -9.37 -12.85
CA VAL A 100 -6.62 -10.32 -13.94
C VAL A 100 -7.65 -11.37 -13.49
N MET A 101 -7.55 -11.90 -12.26
CA MET A 101 -8.43 -12.99 -11.80
C MET A 101 -9.60 -12.49 -10.94
N GLY A 102 -9.48 -11.32 -10.32
CA GLY A 102 -10.47 -10.79 -9.39
C GLY A 102 -11.39 -9.71 -9.98
N VAL A 103 -10.91 -8.93 -10.94
CA VAL A 103 -11.66 -7.77 -11.45
C VAL A 103 -11.97 -7.90 -12.94
N GLN A 104 -10.95 -8.02 -13.79
CA GLN A 104 -11.12 -7.97 -15.25
C GLN A 104 -11.53 -9.33 -15.87
N HIS A 105 -11.14 -10.43 -15.24
CA HIS A 105 -11.31 -11.81 -15.73
C HIS A 105 -10.73 -12.07 -17.13
N ARG A 106 -9.85 -11.19 -17.58
CA ARG A 106 -9.14 -11.22 -18.86
C ARG A 106 -7.87 -10.35 -18.76
N LEU A 107 -6.94 -10.59 -19.65
CA LEU A 107 -5.75 -9.75 -19.77
C LEU A 107 -6.04 -8.61 -20.73
N LEU A 108 -5.98 -7.38 -20.27
CA LEU A 108 -6.09 -6.15 -21.05
C LEU A 108 -4.71 -5.58 -21.34
N ILE A 109 -4.55 -4.90 -22.46
CA ILE A 109 -3.38 -4.07 -22.67
C ILE A 109 -3.43 -2.93 -21.65
N ASP A 110 -2.29 -2.67 -20.99
CA ASP A 110 -2.14 -1.63 -19.96
C ASP A 110 -2.99 -1.87 -18.69
N PHE A 111 -3.19 -3.16 -18.32
CA PHE A 111 -3.92 -3.54 -17.12
C PHE A 111 -3.35 -2.94 -15.82
N THR A 112 -2.10 -2.48 -15.85
CA THR A 112 -1.46 -1.84 -14.69
C THR A 112 -1.91 -0.40 -14.46
N ALA A 113 -2.46 0.28 -15.48
CA ALA A 113 -3.07 1.63 -15.41
C ALA A 113 -2.31 2.63 -14.51
N GLY A 114 -0.98 2.51 -14.41
CA GLY A 114 -0.16 3.37 -13.57
C GLY A 114 -0.19 3.07 -12.05
N TYR A 115 -0.84 2.00 -11.62
CA TYR A 115 -0.94 1.63 -10.19
C TYR A 115 0.42 1.48 -9.50
N GLY A 116 1.50 1.16 -10.23
CA GLY A 116 2.84 1.14 -9.68
C GLY A 116 3.28 2.48 -9.10
N PHE A 117 3.01 3.58 -9.81
CA PHE A 117 3.32 4.94 -9.33
C PHE A 117 2.44 5.34 -8.13
N VAL A 118 1.16 5.00 -8.18
CA VAL A 118 0.24 5.20 -7.06
C VAL A 118 0.71 4.41 -5.83
N GLY A 119 1.19 3.18 -6.02
CA GLY A 119 1.75 2.35 -4.96
C GLY A 119 2.96 2.97 -4.27
N ILE A 120 3.87 3.62 -5.03
CA ILE A 120 5.01 4.37 -4.46
C ILE A 120 4.50 5.52 -3.59
N ALA A 121 3.52 6.27 -4.09
CA ALA A 121 2.93 7.39 -3.37
C ALA A 121 2.24 6.95 -2.07
N VAL A 122 1.46 5.86 -2.13
CA VAL A 122 0.81 5.24 -0.97
C VAL A 122 1.86 4.75 0.05
N ALA A 123 2.97 4.16 -0.41
CA ALA A 123 4.05 3.72 0.46
C ALA A 123 4.72 4.89 1.19
N LEU A 124 4.99 6.00 0.49
CA LEU A 124 5.54 7.22 1.08
C LEU A 124 4.56 7.83 2.09
N MET A 125 3.28 7.94 1.73
CA MET A 125 2.23 8.44 2.64
C MET A 125 2.09 7.56 3.89
N GLY A 126 2.19 6.24 3.75
CA GLY A 126 2.21 5.27 4.84
C GLY A 126 3.53 5.23 5.61
N ARG A 127 4.52 6.08 5.26
CA ARG A 127 5.85 6.18 5.87
C ARG A 127 6.62 4.86 5.86
N ASN A 128 6.43 4.07 4.81
CA ASN A 128 7.03 2.73 4.66
C ASN A 128 6.74 1.78 5.84
N HIS A 129 5.68 2.06 6.62
CA HIS A 129 5.21 1.16 7.68
C HIS A 129 3.98 0.40 7.19
N PRO A 130 3.92 -0.95 7.27
CA PRO A 130 2.83 -1.74 6.68
C PRO A 130 1.43 -1.31 7.11
N PHE A 131 1.24 -0.99 8.38
CA PHE A 131 -0.04 -0.48 8.88
C PHE A 131 -0.39 0.91 8.30
N GLY A 132 0.60 1.80 8.19
CA GLY A 132 0.42 3.11 7.54
C GLY A 132 0.09 2.99 6.06
N ILE A 133 0.77 2.07 5.36
CA ILE A 133 0.50 1.77 3.94
C ILE A 133 -0.91 1.23 3.77
N PHE A 134 -1.37 0.36 4.65
CA PHE A 134 -2.73 -0.17 4.61
C PHE A 134 -3.79 0.93 4.76
N LEU A 135 -3.62 1.85 5.72
CA LEU A 135 -4.53 3.00 5.89
C LEU A 135 -4.49 3.96 4.69
N ALA A 136 -3.28 4.24 4.18
CA ALA A 136 -3.11 5.06 2.99
C ALA A 136 -3.76 4.41 1.75
N ALA A 137 -3.61 3.10 1.58
CA ALA A 137 -4.22 2.36 0.50
C ALA A 137 -5.76 2.39 0.56
N LEU A 138 -6.35 2.26 1.76
CA LEU A 138 -7.79 2.41 1.96
C LEU A 138 -8.27 3.81 1.58
N LEU A 139 -7.55 4.86 2.01
CA LEU A 139 -7.89 6.24 1.65
C LEU A 139 -7.84 6.45 0.13
N PHE A 140 -6.80 5.98 -0.53
CA PHE A 140 -6.68 6.08 -1.98
C PHE A 140 -7.75 5.26 -2.71
N GLY A 141 -8.09 4.07 -2.20
CA GLY A 141 -9.18 3.24 -2.73
C GLY A 141 -10.53 3.94 -2.63
N MET A 142 -10.82 4.58 -1.48
CA MET A 142 -12.04 5.38 -1.31
C MET A 142 -12.07 6.57 -2.26
N LEU A 143 -10.96 7.29 -2.44
CA LEU A 143 -10.88 8.41 -3.38
C LEU A 143 -11.08 7.94 -4.82
N TYR A 144 -10.50 6.80 -5.21
CA TYR A 144 -10.64 6.26 -6.55
C TYR A 144 -12.06 5.80 -6.83
N GLN A 145 -12.66 5.02 -5.93
CA GLN A 145 -14.03 4.52 -6.08
C GLN A 145 -15.05 5.66 -6.00
N GLY A 146 -14.91 6.54 -5.01
CA GLY A 146 -15.80 7.72 -4.89
C GLY A 146 -15.70 8.67 -6.07
N GLY A 147 -14.51 8.82 -6.66
CA GLY A 147 -14.33 9.60 -7.88
C GLY A 147 -14.97 8.97 -9.11
N ALA A 148 -14.88 7.64 -9.23
CA ALA A 148 -15.54 6.90 -10.30
C ALA A 148 -17.08 7.05 -10.22
N GLU A 149 -17.66 6.87 -9.03
CA GLU A 149 -19.09 7.08 -8.78
C GLU A 149 -19.53 8.51 -9.13
N LEU A 150 -18.73 9.50 -8.68
CA LEU A 150 -19.03 10.90 -8.93
C LEU A 150 -19.03 11.27 -10.42
N SER A 151 -18.12 10.68 -11.20
CA SER A 151 -18.07 10.91 -12.65
C SER A 151 -19.23 10.25 -13.40
N PHE A 152 -19.88 9.23 -12.83
CA PHE A 152 -21.12 8.67 -13.36
C PHE A 152 -22.33 9.57 -13.08
N GLU A 153 -22.43 10.14 -11.88
CA GLU A 153 -23.56 10.99 -11.50
C GLU A 153 -23.46 12.40 -12.08
N ILE A 154 -22.25 12.95 -12.18
CA ILE A 154 -21.99 14.32 -12.64
C ILE A 154 -21.04 14.28 -13.85
N PRO A 155 -21.55 14.26 -15.09
CA PRO A 155 -20.73 14.16 -16.31
C PRO A 155 -19.70 15.28 -16.50
N THR A 156 -19.83 16.39 -15.77
CA THR A 156 -18.87 17.49 -15.77
C THR A 156 -17.60 17.19 -14.98
N ILE A 157 -17.63 16.19 -14.11
CA ILE A 157 -16.46 15.76 -13.33
C ILE A 157 -15.83 14.57 -14.05
N SER A 158 -14.66 14.81 -14.65
CA SER A 158 -13.90 13.73 -15.31
C SER A 158 -13.06 12.94 -14.28
N ASN A 159 -12.76 11.69 -14.62
CA ASN A 159 -11.81 10.88 -13.84
C ASN A 159 -10.44 11.57 -13.67
N ASP A 160 -10.04 12.43 -14.60
CA ASP A 160 -8.79 13.19 -14.52
C ASP A 160 -8.77 14.15 -13.32
N MET A 161 -9.92 14.70 -12.93
CA MET A 161 -10.01 15.53 -11.71
C MET A 161 -9.69 14.73 -10.45
N VAL A 162 -10.10 13.47 -10.38
CA VAL A 162 -9.79 12.57 -9.27
C VAL A 162 -8.29 12.31 -9.20
N VAL A 163 -7.65 12.08 -10.35
CA VAL A 163 -6.19 11.91 -10.43
C VAL A 163 -5.46 13.16 -9.97
N VAL A 164 -5.94 14.34 -10.34
CA VAL A 164 -5.38 15.62 -9.87
C VAL A 164 -5.50 15.75 -8.35
N ILE A 165 -6.67 15.43 -7.77
CA ILE A 165 -6.88 15.46 -6.32
C ILE A 165 -5.94 14.48 -5.61
N GLN A 166 -5.79 13.26 -6.14
CA GLN A 166 -4.85 12.29 -5.60
C GLN A 166 -3.41 12.82 -5.66
N GLY A 167 -3.00 13.41 -6.78
CA GLY A 167 -1.68 14.04 -6.93
C GLY A 167 -1.44 15.16 -5.92
N LEU A 168 -2.44 15.99 -5.67
CA LEU A 168 -2.37 17.04 -4.64
C LEU A 168 -2.24 16.44 -3.23
N VAL A 169 -3.01 15.41 -2.90
CA VAL A 169 -2.92 14.72 -1.60
C VAL A 169 -1.52 14.16 -1.39
N ILE A 170 -0.92 13.52 -2.40
CA ILE A 170 0.44 13.00 -2.35
C ILE A 170 1.44 14.12 -2.11
N LEU A 171 1.35 15.19 -2.90
CA LEU A 171 2.26 16.33 -2.84
C LEU A 171 2.18 17.01 -1.46
N PHE A 172 0.99 17.28 -0.98
CA PHE A 172 0.82 17.90 0.35
C PHE A 172 1.29 17.00 1.47
N THR A 173 1.01 15.68 1.41
CA THR A 173 1.47 14.73 2.43
C THR A 173 2.99 14.67 2.48
N GLY A 174 3.65 14.61 1.33
CA GLY A 174 5.11 14.62 1.24
C GLY A 174 5.73 15.94 1.72
N ALA A 175 5.15 17.08 1.34
CA ALA A 175 5.62 18.40 1.78
C ALA A 175 5.42 18.61 3.29
N MET A 176 4.27 18.18 3.83
CA MET A 176 3.94 18.32 5.24
C MET A 176 4.87 17.48 6.14
N GLU A 177 5.30 16.32 5.73
CA GLU A 177 6.20 15.49 6.52
C GLU A 177 7.50 16.23 6.88
N HIS A 178 8.12 16.90 5.91
CA HIS A 178 9.36 17.65 6.13
C HIS A 178 9.14 18.92 6.97
N MET A 179 7.98 19.54 6.85
CA MET A 179 7.70 20.82 7.50
C MET A 179 7.26 20.69 8.95
N PHE A 180 6.53 19.62 9.30
CA PHE A 180 5.98 19.42 10.64
C PHE A 180 6.90 18.62 11.57
N ARG A 181 7.71 17.72 11.05
CA ARG A 181 8.62 16.87 11.84
C ARG A 181 9.52 17.66 12.80
N PRO A 182 10.24 18.73 12.39
CA PRO A 182 11.09 19.49 13.30
C PRO A 182 10.30 20.30 14.32
N ARG A 183 9.07 20.72 14.01
CA ARG A 183 8.24 21.50 14.94
C ARG A 183 7.64 20.62 16.03
N VAL A 184 7.13 19.44 15.67
CA VAL A 184 6.54 18.49 16.62
C VAL A 184 7.61 17.96 17.57
N THR A 185 8.81 17.61 17.08
CA THR A 185 9.91 17.17 17.95
C THR A 185 10.34 18.26 18.91
N ARG A 186 10.40 19.53 18.51
CA ARG A 186 10.73 20.66 19.41
C ARG A 186 9.67 20.84 20.51
N ILE A 187 8.40 20.75 20.18
CA ILE A 187 7.31 20.86 21.14
C ILE A 187 7.34 19.69 22.15
N TYR A 188 7.57 18.48 21.65
CA TYR A 188 7.64 17.27 22.47
C TYR A 188 8.83 17.29 23.43
N THR A 189 10.01 17.66 22.94
CA THR A 189 11.22 17.79 23.80
C THR A 189 11.08 18.91 24.81
N ALA A 190 10.52 20.06 24.44
CA ALA A 190 10.26 21.16 25.37
C ALA A 190 9.26 20.76 26.49
N TRP A 191 8.22 19.98 26.14
CA TRP A 191 7.24 19.49 27.12
C TRP A 191 7.85 18.46 28.07
N HIS A 192 8.66 17.52 27.57
CA HIS A 192 9.35 16.53 28.41
C HIS A 192 10.40 17.17 29.35
N LEU A 193 11.13 18.16 28.87
CA LEU A 193 12.09 18.89 29.71
C LEU A 193 11.40 19.67 30.84
N ARG A 194 10.26 20.29 30.57
CA ARG A 194 9.46 20.98 31.58
C ARG A 194 8.92 20.01 32.64
N ARG A 195 8.46 18.82 32.24
CA ARG A 195 7.97 17.79 33.16
C ARG A 195 9.08 17.28 34.11
N ARG A 196 10.27 17.01 33.56
CA ARG A 196 11.43 16.59 34.37
C ARG A 196 11.93 17.69 35.31
N ALA A 197 11.85 18.95 34.93
CA ALA A 197 12.19 20.06 35.80
C ALA A 197 11.20 20.23 36.96
N GLN A 198 9.91 19.87 36.76
CA GLN A 198 8.89 19.88 37.83
C GLN A 198 9.00 18.68 38.78
N GLU A 199 9.52 17.52 38.31
CA GLU A 199 9.75 16.33 39.13
C GLU A 199 11.05 16.42 39.96
N ALA A 200 11.94 17.37 39.61
CA ALA A 200 13.24 17.60 40.28
C ALA A 200 13.21 18.77 41.28
N ALA A 201 12.11 19.53 41.35
CA ALA A 201 11.88 20.63 42.30
C ALA A 201 10.96 20.23 43.42
#